data_70769d93f4f8a942a6f87c7337e84e62
#
_entry.id   70769d93f4f8a942a6f87c7337e84e62
#
_cell.length_a   1.000
_cell.length_b   1.000
_cell.length_c   1.000
_cell.angle_alpha   90.00
_cell.angle_beta   90.00
_cell.angle_gamma   90.00
#
_symmetry.space_group_name_H-M   'P 1'
#
loop_
_entity.id
_entity.type
_entity.pdbx_description
1 polymer ?
#
loop_
_entity_poly.entity_id
_entity_poly.type
_entity_poly.pdbx_seq_one_letter_code
_entity_poly.pdbx_strand_id
1 'polypeptide(L)'
;MPFWLRRPFLILRYLFTRRERPDLFALARIEDAEAFVWAILPHAARTFSACIALLPRRSALPAAVAYLYCRMLDTYEDLVPVRAKREASLRAFAARLAATTNHSLPPAPLIENASDRDDRDRAHLLLVRRAVLVDRVFLSFDEPTRGVVRDLVRDMADGMCWSSATFQAQGGVLVGEDQLADYCRHVLGNPVVFGARLMRLEYGAPPELSPEEHEDAMRVGEMVQLANITRDVEKDLRRGIAYDAALRNDLHRTDPDDPALVERCRGVRRRLLRMAVARVPSYRRVVDALRLPRFSVARASAVLMLLFTERYFRGCARRIGLASWDGPEATLALFLRTMRAYVSRRIAHREISRIERAFLGAAGGR
;
A
#
# COMPACT_ATOMS: atom_id res chain seq x y z
N MET A 1 -11.16 -7.63 -25.83
CA MET A 1 -10.22 -8.72 -25.52
C MET A 1 -10.45 -9.17 -24.09
N PRO A 2 -10.68 -10.48 -23.77
CA PRO A 2 -10.92 -10.97 -22.42
C PRO A 2 -9.78 -10.62 -21.46
N PHE A 3 -10.10 -10.37 -20.17
CA PHE A 3 -9.12 -9.93 -19.16
C PHE A 3 -7.92 -10.89 -19.01
N TRP A 4 -8.13 -12.20 -19.09
CA TRP A 4 -7.06 -13.21 -18.98
C TRP A 4 -6.03 -13.12 -20.12
N LEU A 5 -6.44 -12.68 -21.32
CA LEU A 5 -5.53 -12.40 -22.45
C LEU A 5 -4.80 -11.05 -22.29
N ARG A 6 -5.45 -10.05 -21.67
CA ARG A 6 -4.84 -8.75 -21.39
C ARG A 6 -3.85 -8.80 -20.22
N ARG A 7 -4.06 -9.70 -19.26
CA ARG A 7 -3.28 -9.79 -18.01
C ARG A 7 -1.77 -9.89 -18.21
N PRO A 8 -1.21 -10.78 -19.04
CA PRO A 8 0.23 -10.86 -19.28
C PRO A 8 0.79 -9.54 -19.80
N PHE A 9 0.08 -8.87 -20.71
CA PHE A 9 0.48 -7.57 -21.25
C PHE A 9 0.41 -6.46 -20.19
N LEU A 10 -0.60 -6.47 -19.32
CA LEU A 10 -0.67 -5.53 -18.20
C LEU A 10 0.50 -5.71 -17.23
N ILE A 11 0.82 -6.95 -16.87
CA ILE A 11 1.94 -7.24 -15.98
C ILE A 11 3.26 -6.81 -16.60
N LEU A 12 3.52 -7.17 -17.86
CA LEU A 12 4.71 -6.75 -18.61
C LEU A 12 4.77 -5.23 -18.72
N ARG A 13 3.67 -4.59 -19.12
CA ARG A 13 3.57 -3.13 -19.16
C ARG A 13 3.91 -2.52 -17.81
N TYR A 14 3.38 -3.05 -16.70
CA TYR A 14 3.63 -2.51 -15.37
C TYR A 14 5.07 -2.72 -14.88
N LEU A 15 5.77 -3.75 -15.36
CA LEU A 15 7.18 -3.95 -15.06
C LEU A 15 8.08 -2.94 -15.80
N PHE A 16 7.69 -2.53 -17.02
CA PHE A 16 8.50 -1.67 -17.88
C PHE A 16 8.00 -0.22 -17.99
N THR A 17 6.84 0.13 -17.43
CA THR A 17 6.35 1.51 -17.45
C THR A 17 7.30 2.44 -16.69
N ARG A 18 7.70 3.54 -17.31
CA ARG A 18 8.41 4.65 -16.67
C ARG A 18 7.44 5.38 -15.72
N ARG A 19 7.34 4.92 -14.51
CA ARG A 19 6.35 5.35 -13.51
C ARG A 19 6.49 6.80 -13.09
N GLU A 20 7.69 7.36 -13.24
CA GLU A 20 8.03 8.73 -12.83
C GLU A 20 7.72 9.78 -13.91
N ARG A 21 7.42 9.35 -15.15
CA ARG A 21 7.10 10.24 -16.28
C ARG A 21 5.84 9.77 -16.98
N PRO A 22 4.64 10.02 -16.38
CA PRO A 22 3.37 9.70 -17.02
C PRO A 22 3.14 10.59 -18.25
N ASP A 23 2.58 10.01 -19.30
CA ASP A 23 2.02 10.82 -20.40
C ASP A 23 0.65 11.37 -19.96
N LEU A 24 0.68 12.53 -19.33
CA LEU A 24 -0.52 13.20 -18.80
C LEU A 24 -1.53 13.54 -19.89
N PHE A 25 -1.06 13.86 -21.09
CA PHE A 25 -1.93 14.20 -22.22
C PHE A 25 -2.69 12.96 -22.72
N ALA A 26 -2.00 11.83 -22.89
CA ALA A 26 -2.64 10.58 -23.24
C ALA A 26 -3.64 10.11 -22.16
N LEU A 27 -3.26 10.19 -20.88
CA LEU A 27 -4.13 9.83 -19.76
C LEU A 27 -5.38 10.72 -19.69
N ALA A 28 -5.26 12.02 -19.96
CA ALA A 28 -6.37 12.96 -19.93
C ALA A 28 -7.41 12.71 -21.03
N ARG A 29 -7.04 12.05 -22.12
CA ARG A 29 -7.92 11.76 -23.28
C ARG A 29 -8.69 10.45 -23.17
N ILE A 30 -8.40 9.62 -22.17
CA ILE A 30 -9.08 8.32 -22.02
C ILE A 30 -10.51 8.58 -21.51
N GLU A 31 -11.52 8.28 -22.30
CA GLU A 31 -12.93 8.41 -21.92
C GLU A 31 -13.55 7.12 -21.39
N ASP A 32 -13.01 5.96 -21.77
CA ASP A 32 -13.44 4.67 -21.22
C ASP A 32 -12.97 4.52 -19.77
N ALA A 33 -13.93 4.26 -18.90
CA ALA A 33 -13.71 4.25 -17.45
C ALA A 33 -12.75 3.13 -17.00
N GLU A 34 -12.93 1.90 -17.51
CA GLU A 34 -12.06 0.77 -17.18
C GLU A 34 -10.67 0.96 -17.77
N ALA A 35 -10.56 1.44 -19.01
CA ALA A 35 -9.28 1.74 -19.63
C ALA A 35 -8.51 2.81 -18.86
N PHE A 36 -9.17 3.84 -18.33
CA PHE A 36 -8.57 4.87 -17.50
C PHE A 36 -8.02 4.27 -16.18
N VAL A 37 -8.82 3.45 -15.48
CA VAL A 37 -8.39 2.77 -14.24
C VAL A 37 -7.09 1.99 -14.47
N TRP A 38 -7.04 1.16 -15.53
CA TRP A 38 -5.84 0.38 -15.83
C TRP A 38 -4.66 1.19 -16.36
N ALA A 39 -4.92 2.34 -16.99
CA ALA A 39 -3.86 3.21 -17.51
C ALA A 39 -3.19 4.03 -16.41
N ILE A 40 -3.96 4.58 -15.46
CA ILE A 40 -3.44 5.42 -14.37
C ILE A 40 -2.83 4.60 -13.23
N LEU A 41 -3.27 3.34 -13.03
CA LEU A 41 -2.86 2.49 -11.90
C LEU A 41 -1.35 2.36 -11.73
N PRO A 42 -0.49 2.11 -12.75
CA PRO A 42 0.95 1.98 -12.56
C PRO A 42 1.63 3.27 -12.07
N HIS A 43 1.06 4.44 -12.39
CA HIS A 43 1.55 5.73 -11.91
C HIS A 43 1.13 6.01 -10.46
N ALA A 44 -0.06 5.53 -10.07
CA ALA A 44 -0.58 5.65 -8.72
C ALA A 44 0.01 4.60 -7.76
N ALA A 45 0.05 3.32 -8.18
CA ALA A 45 0.28 2.16 -7.31
C ALA A 45 1.71 1.59 -7.35
N ARG A 46 2.57 2.05 -8.24
CA ARG A 46 3.96 1.57 -8.37
C ARG A 46 4.04 0.02 -8.39
N THR A 47 4.74 -0.59 -7.41
CA THR A 47 4.91 -2.04 -7.28
C THR A 47 3.59 -2.78 -7.01
N PHE A 48 2.63 -2.16 -6.31
CA PHE A 48 1.32 -2.75 -6.05
C PHE A 48 0.48 -2.96 -7.33
N SER A 49 0.72 -2.19 -8.39
CA SER A 49 0.01 -2.39 -9.66
C SER A 49 0.18 -3.80 -10.21
N ALA A 50 1.38 -4.38 -10.09
CA ALA A 50 1.65 -5.76 -10.52
C ALA A 50 0.94 -6.78 -9.63
N CYS A 51 0.90 -6.55 -8.30
CA CYS A 51 0.15 -7.40 -7.38
C CYS A 51 -1.35 -7.39 -7.70
N ILE A 52 -1.92 -6.21 -7.93
CA ILE A 52 -3.33 -6.05 -8.29
C ILE A 52 -3.64 -6.75 -9.63
N ALA A 53 -2.79 -6.58 -10.66
CA ALA A 53 -2.96 -7.22 -11.96
C ALA A 53 -2.90 -8.76 -11.88
N LEU A 54 -2.24 -9.32 -10.86
CA LEU A 54 -2.19 -10.76 -10.59
C LEU A 54 -3.44 -11.29 -9.88
N LEU A 55 -4.29 -10.45 -9.31
CA LEU A 55 -5.50 -10.92 -8.64
C LEU A 55 -6.47 -11.60 -9.61
N PRO A 56 -7.38 -12.48 -9.12
CA PRO A 56 -8.47 -13.03 -9.93
C PRO A 56 -9.28 -11.91 -10.58
N ARG A 57 -9.96 -12.22 -11.71
CA ARG A 57 -10.63 -11.19 -12.52
C ARG A 57 -11.65 -10.38 -11.75
N ARG A 58 -12.48 -11.04 -10.92
CA ARG A 58 -13.56 -10.38 -10.15
C ARG A 58 -12.99 -9.47 -9.06
N SER A 59 -11.79 -9.73 -8.56
CA SER A 59 -11.13 -8.96 -7.51
C SER A 59 -10.15 -7.93 -8.05
N ALA A 60 -9.57 -8.13 -9.24
CA ALA A 60 -8.53 -7.25 -9.77
C ALA A 60 -9.04 -5.82 -10.02
N LEU A 61 -10.22 -5.67 -10.64
CA LEU A 61 -10.78 -4.35 -10.92
C LEU A 61 -11.29 -3.63 -9.65
N PRO A 62 -12.02 -4.29 -8.72
CA PRO A 62 -12.32 -3.70 -7.42
C PRO A 62 -11.09 -3.30 -6.62
N ALA A 63 -10.03 -4.12 -6.60
CA ALA A 63 -8.78 -3.77 -5.93
C ALA A 63 -8.09 -2.56 -6.59
N ALA A 64 -8.12 -2.44 -7.91
CA ALA A 64 -7.60 -1.27 -8.62
C ALA A 64 -8.37 0.00 -8.25
N VAL A 65 -9.71 -0.04 -8.27
CA VAL A 65 -10.57 1.09 -7.88
C VAL A 65 -10.33 1.49 -6.44
N ALA A 66 -10.33 0.54 -5.51
CA ALA A 66 -10.08 0.79 -4.09
C ALA A 66 -8.70 1.44 -3.88
N TYR A 67 -7.66 0.93 -4.55
CA TYR A 67 -6.33 1.54 -4.49
C TYR A 67 -6.31 2.97 -5.03
N LEU A 68 -7.01 3.24 -6.14
CA LEU A 68 -7.09 4.59 -6.70
C LEU A 68 -7.82 5.55 -5.76
N TYR A 69 -8.87 5.11 -5.06
CA TYR A 69 -9.52 5.92 -4.04
C TYR A 69 -8.60 6.22 -2.86
N CYS A 70 -7.86 5.23 -2.35
CA CYS A 70 -6.83 5.46 -1.33
C CYS A 70 -5.77 6.45 -1.83
N ARG A 71 -5.35 6.36 -3.10
CA ARG A 71 -4.40 7.32 -3.69
C ARG A 71 -4.99 8.73 -3.80
N MET A 72 -6.28 8.88 -4.05
CA MET A 72 -6.94 10.20 -3.99
C MET A 72 -6.94 10.75 -2.57
N LEU A 73 -7.19 9.92 -1.54
CA LEU A 73 -7.05 10.33 -0.13
C LEU A 73 -5.62 10.76 0.20
N ASP A 74 -4.60 9.97 -0.18
CA ASP A 74 -3.18 10.36 -0.03
C ASP A 74 -2.89 11.71 -0.72
N THR A 75 -3.54 11.97 -1.87
CA THR A 75 -3.35 13.23 -2.60
C THR A 75 -3.92 14.42 -1.83
N TYR A 76 -5.06 14.28 -1.15
CA TYR A 76 -5.55 15.31 -0.23
C TYR A 76 -4.61 15.49 0.97
N GLU A 77 -4.11 14.39 1.54
CA GLU A 77 -3.19 14.42 2.67
C GLU A 77 -1.88 15.15 2.31
N ASP A 78 -1.28 14.80 1.18
CA ASP A 78 0.02 15.32 0.75
C ASP A 78 -0.07 16.77 0.19
N LEU A 79 -1.16 17.13 -0.50
CA LEU A 79 -1.21 18.34 -1.32
C LEU A 79 -2.12 19.45 -0.78
N VAL A 80 -2.93 19.21 0.24
CA VAL A 80 -3.73 20.25 0.91
C VAL A 80 -2.98 20.72 2.17
N PRO A 81 -2.38 21.94 2.15
CA PRO A 81 -1.46 22.35 3.21
C PRO A 81 -2.17 22.68 4.52
N VAL A 82 -3.39 23.22 4.45
CA VAL A 82 -4.15 23.61 5.65
C VAL A 82 -4.87 22.40 6.23
N ARG A 83 -4.53 22.01 7.47
CA ARG A 83 -5.06 20.82 8.12
C ARG A 83 -6.59 20.75 8.12
N ALA A 84 -7.28 21.82 8.53
CA ALA A 84 -8.74 21.82 8.59
C ALA A 84 -9.37 21.56 7.22
N LYS A 85 -8.81 22.16 6.15
CA LYS A 85 -9.25 21.92 4.75
C LYS A 85 -8.93 20.49 4.31
N ARG A 86 -7.77 19.98 4.67
CA ARG A 86 -7.33 18.59 4.39
C ARG A 86 -8.27 17.57 5.01
N GLU A 87 -8.54 17.68 6.31
CA GLU A 87 -9.46 16.79 7.02
C GLU A 87 -10.90 16.90 6.50
N ALA A 88 -11.35 18.11 6.16
CA ALA A 88 -12.66 18.31 5.53
C ALA A 88 -12.74 17.60 4.15
N SER A 89 -11.68 17.70 3.33
CA SER A 89 -11.62 17.03 2.03
C SER A 89 -11.60 15.50 2.17
N LEU A 90 -10.85 14.96 3.15
CA LEU A 90 -10.81 13.51 3.43
C LEU A 90 -12.18 12.98 3.82
N ARG A 91 -12.85 13.65 4.78
CA ARG A 91 -14.21 13.26 5.22
C ARG A 91 -15.24 13.41 4.12
N ALA A 92 -15.21 14.52 3.37
CA ALA A 92 -16.11 14.73 2.25
C ALA A 92 -15.91 13.67 1.15
N PHE A 93 -14.67 13.30 0.85
CA PHE A 93 -14.37 12.23 -0.11
C PHE A 93 -14.92 10.87 0.35
N ALA A 94 -14.75 10.50 1.60
CA ALA A 94 -15.30 9.25 2.13
C ALA A 94 -16.85 9.26 2.18
N ALA A 95 -17.44 10.37 2.64
CA ALA A 95 -18.89 10.51 2.78
C ALA A 95 -19.63 10.41 1.41
N ARG A 96 -19.00 10.86 0.30
CA ARG A 96 -19.62 10.77 -1.02
C ARG A 96 -19.90 9.33 -1.47
N LEU A 97 -19.09 8.35 -1.04
CA LEU A 97 -19.32 6.96 -1.38
C LEU A 97 -20.50 6.34 -0.61
N ALA A 98 -20.85 6.90 0.56
CA ALA A 98 -22.04 6.51 1.31
C ALA A 98 -23.31 7.17 0.75
N ALA A 99 -23.19 8.39 0.16
CA ALA A 99 -24.29 9.17 -0.42
C ALA A 99 -24.65 8.70 -1.85
N THR A 100 -24.42 7.43 -2.18
CA THR A 100 -24.69 6.89 -3.52
C THR A 100 -26.18 6.93 -3.83
N THR A 101 -26.60 7.77 -4.76
CA THR A 101 -27.89 7.64 -5.45
C THR A 101 -27.74 6.65 -6.60
N ASN A 102 -28.82 6.08 -7.11
CA ASN A 102 -28.86 4.90 -7.98
C ASN A 102 -27.89 4.89 -9.18
N HIS A 103 -27.30 6.03 -9.61
CA HIS A 103 -26.43 6.07 -10.80
C HIS A 103 -25.27 7.07 -10.73
N SER A 104 -25.06 7.81 -9.63
CA SER A 104 -23.99 8.80 -9.53
C SER A 104 -23.48 9.00 -8.11
N LEU A 105 -22.23 9.43 -8.00
CA LEU A 105 -21.64 9.93 -6.76
C LEU A 105 -21.52 11.45 -6.80
N PRO A 106 -21.63 12.14 -5.67
CA PRO A 106 -21.23 13.54 -5.58
C PRO A 106 -19.81 13.75 -6.11
N PRO A 107 -19.48 14.92 -6.69
CA PRO A 107 -18.14 15.18 -7.21
C PRO A 107 -17.08 15.08 -6.10
N ALA A 108 -15.90 14.62 -6.47
CA ALA A 108 -14.75 14.59 -5.55
C ALA A 108 -14.32 16.04 -5.22
N PRO A 109 -13.90 16.33 -3.97
CA PRO A 109 -13.37 17.64 -3.63
C PRO A 109 -12.19 18.02 -4.55
N LEU A 110 -12.16 19.26 -5.04
CA LEU A 110 -11.08 19.75 -5.88
C LEU A 110 -9.90 20.24 -5.04
N ILE A 111 -8.70 20.05 -5.56
CA ILE A 111 -7.47 20.62 -4.99
C ILE A 111 -7.08 21.81 -5.84
N GLU A 112 -7.03 22.98 -5.20
CA GLU A 112 -6.63 24.24 -5.84
C GLU A 112 -5.09 24.30 -5.98
N ASN A 113 -4.62 25.03 -7.00
CA ASN A 113 -3.19 25.34 -7.28
C ASN A 113 -2.29 24.14 -7.56
N ALA A 114 -2.24 23.77 -8.87
CA ALA A 114 -1.46 22.62 -9.36
C ALA A 114 -0.25 23.01 -10.24
N SER A 115 0.10 24.31 -10.36
CA SER A 115 1.03 24.79 -11.40
C SER A 115 2.50 24.40 -11.21
N ASP A 116 3.00 24.30 -9.99
CA ASP A 116 4.43 24.11 -9.70
C ASP A 116 4.78 22.72 -9.15
N ARG A 117 4.10 21.68 -9.65
CA ARG A 117 4.23 20.32 -9.12
C ARG A 117 4.95 19.40 -10.10
N ASP A 118 5.64 18.40 -9.56
CA ASP A 118 6.28 17.38 -10.38
C ASP A 118 5.25 16.54 -11.17
N ASP A 119 5.70 15.79 -12.16
CA ASP A 119 4.82 14.99 -13.03
C ASP A 119 4.04 13.92 -12.28
N ARG A 120 4.57 13.45 -11.16
CA ARG A 120 3.90 12.48 -10.29
C ARG A 120 2.70 13.11 -9.59
N ASP A 121 2.89 14.26 -8.96
CA ASP A 121 1.82 14.99 -8.29
C ASP A 121 0.75 15.43 -9.30
N ARG A 122 1.17 15.82 -10.51
CA ARG A 122 0.25 16.14 -11.63
C ARG A 122 -0.58 14.93 -12.05
N ALA A 123 -0.01 13.72 -12.07
CA ALA A 123 -0.76 12.49 -12.34
C ALA A 123 -1.79 12.19 -11.23
N HIS A 124 -1.42 12.41 -9.97
CA HIS A 124 -2.35 12.24 -8.84
C HIS A 124 -3.48 13.28 -8.86
N LEU A 125 -3.17 14.53 -9.22
CA LEU A 125 -4.19 15.56 -9.41
C LEU A 125 -5.11 15.25 -10.59
N LEU A 126 -4.56 14.72 -11.70
CA LEU A 126 -5.37 14.26 -12.83
C LEU A 126 -6.33 13.14 -12.39
N LEU A 127 -5.86 12.21 -11.56
CA LEU A 127 -6.68 11.14 -11.00
C LEU A 127 -7.86 11.72 -10.19
N VAL A 128 -7.62 12.70 -9.32
CA VAL A 128 -8.69 13.38 -8.55
C VAL A 128 -9.68 14.11 -9.48
N ARG A 129 -9.19 14.86 -10.46
CA ARG A 129 -10.05 15.58 -11.44
C ARG A 129 -10.92 14.65 -12.27
N ARG A 130 -10.44 13.44 -12.53
CA ARG A 130 -11.14 12.40 -13.29
C ARG A 130 -11.74 11.29 -12.43
N ALA A 131 -11.98 11.57 -11.15
CA ALA A 131 -12.59 10.62 -10.21
C ALA A 131 -13.90 10.02 -10.75
N VAL A 132 -14.67 10.79 -11.54
CA VAL A 132 -15.92 10.34 -12.17
C VAL A 132 -15.74 9.07 -13.02
N LEU A 133 -14.57 8.83 -13.62
CA LEU A 133 -14.30 7.60 -14.38
C LEU A 133 -14.10 6.41 -13.44
N VAL A 134 -13.41 6.62 -12.32
CA VAL A 134 -13.25 5.59 -11.28
C VAL A 134 -14.59 5.29 -10.62
N ASP A 135 -15.42 6.31 -10.41
CA ASP A 135 -16.78 6.19 -9.86
C ASP A 135 -17.70 5.35 -10.73
N ARG A 136 -17.66 5.54 -12.07
CA ARG A 136 -18.43 4.71 -13.01
C ARG A 136 -18.08 3.24 -12.89
N VAL A 137 -16.80 2.92 -12.72
CA VAL A 137 -16.36 1.53 -12.49
C VAL A 137 -16.84 1.03 -11.13
N PHE A 138 -16.70 1.81 -10.07
CA PHE A 138 -17.19 1.48 -8.72
C PHE A 138 -18.69 1.16 -8.72
N LEU A 139 -19.50 2.00 -9.39
CA LEU A 139 -20.95 1.83 -9.47
C LEU A 139 -21.37 0.57 -10.25
N SER A 140 -20.49 0.01 -11.08
CA SER A 140 -20.74 -1.25 -11.80
C SER A 140 -20.57 -2.50 -10.93
N PHE A 141 -20.00 -2.39 -9.72
CA PHE A 141 -19.83 -3.52 -8.81
C PHE A 141 -21.15 -3.88 -8.11
N ASP A 142 -21.26 -5.14 -7.68
CA ASP A 142 -22.33 -5.58 -6.79
C ASP A 142 -22.22 -4.92 -5.41
N GLU A 143 -23.33 -4.92 -4.66
CA GLU A 143 -23.40 -4.23 -3.37
C GLU A 143 -22.41 -4.77 -2.32
N PRO A 144 -22.19 -6.11 -2.18
CA PRO A 144 -21.15 -6.60 -1.28
C PRO A 144 -19.76 -6.06 -1.60
N THR A 145 -19.38 -6.02 -2.88
CA THR A 145 -18.09 -5.47 -3.32
C THR A 145 -18.00 -3.96 -3.08
N ARG A 146 -19.08 -3.20 -3.39
CA ARG A 146 -19.14 -1.77 -3.07
C ARG A 146 -19.03 -1.51 -1.57
N GLY A 147 -19.68 -2.32 -0.75
CA GLY A 147 -19.62 -2.23 0.70
C GLY A 147 -18.18 -2.34 1.23
N VAL A 148 -17.44 -3.36 0.78
CA VAL A 148 -16.04 -3.57 1.19
C VAL A 148 -15.14 -2.40 0.74
N VAL A 149 -15.37 -1.83 -0.45
CA VAL A 149 -14.61 -0.65 -0.93
C VAL A 149 -14.96 0.60 -0.10
N ARG A 150 -16.24 0.84 0.20
CA ARG A 150 -16.68 1.98 1.04
C ARG A 150 -16.06 1.93 2.43
N ASP A 151 -16.08 0.75 3.06
CA ASP A 151 -15.48 0.57 4.38
C ASP A 151 -14.00 0.92 4.37
N LEU A 152 -13.23 0.41 3.40
CA LEU A 152 -11.82 0.77 3.26
C LEU A 152 -11.61 2.27 3.14
N VAL A 153 -12.35 2.94 2.26
CA VAL A 153 -12.17 4.38 2.01
C VAL A 153 -12.51 5.21 3.25
N ARG A 154 -13.55 4.83 4.01
CA ARG A 154 -13.91 5.45 5.28
C ARG A 154 -12.78 5.26 6.30
N ASP A 155 -12.35 4.01 6.52
CA ASP A 155 -11.36 3.67 7.53
C ASP A 155 -9.98 4.30 7.22
N MET A 156 -9.64 4.44 5.93
CA MET A 156 -8.45 5.17 5.48
C MET A 156 -8.57 6.68 5.75
N ALA A 157 -9.71 7.30 5.44
CA ALA A 157 -9.91 8.73 5.70
C ALA A 157 -9.87 9.05 7.20
N ASP A 158 -10.49 8.21 8.04
CA ASP A 158 -10.47 8.34 9.50
C ASP A 158 -9.04 8.17 10.03
N GLY A 159 -8.28 7.19 9.55
CA GLY A 159 -6.89 6.98 9.91
C GLY A 159 -5.97 8.15 9.52
N MET A 160 -6.18 8.74 8.34
CA MET A 160 -5.43 9.94 7.90
C MET A 160 -5.77 11.17 8.75
N CYS A 161 -7.03 11.34 9.15
CA CYS A 161 -7.43 12.40 10.09
C CYS A 161 -6.77 12.19 11.46
N TRP A 162 -6.78 10.95 11.96
CA TRP A 162 -6.12 10.59 13.22
C TRP A 162 -4.61 10.84 13.17
N SER A 163 -3.91 10.37 12.13
CA SER A 163 -2.47 10.54 11.99
C SER A 163 -2.09 12.02 11.90
N SER A 164 -2.83 12.79 11.11
CA SER A 164 -2.64 14.24 10.98
C SER A 164 -2.79 14.98 12.32
N ALA A 165 -3.79 14.60 13.13
CA ALA A 165 -4.01 15.16 14.45
C ALA A 165 -2.89 14.77 15.42
N THR A 166 -2.49 13.50 15.42
CA THR A 166 -1.45 12.96 16.32
C THR A 166 -0.08 13.59 16.01
N PHE A 167 0.34 13.62 14.75
CA PHE A 167 1.60 14.27 14.37
C PHE A 167 1.62 15.75 14.75
N GLN A 168 0.52 16.47 14.51
CA GLN A 168 0.47 17.89 14.92
C GLN A 168 0.55 18.07 16.43
N ALA A 169 -0.18 17.29 17.20
CA ALA A 169 -0.19 17.39 18.67
C ALA A 169 1.18 17.06 19.28
N GLN A 170 1.97 16.24 18.60
CA GLN A 170 3.26 15.74 19.09
C GLN A 170 4.47 16.37 18.39
N GLY A 171 4.27 17.44 17.61
CA GLY A 171 5.36 18.14 16.90
C GLY A 171 6.03 17.27 15.83
N GLY A 172 5.27 16.49 15.08
CA GLY A 172 5.74 15.68 13.96
C GLY A 172 6.28 14.29 14.33
N VAL A 173 6.11 13.84 15.58
CA VAL A 173 6.75 12.60 16.08
C VAL A 173 5.74 11.63 16.66
N LEU A 174 5.76 10.37 16.26
CA LEU A 174 5.06 9.31 16.99
C LEU A 174 5.87 8.87 18.22
N VAL A 175 5.16 8.61 19.33
CA VAL A 175 5.77 8.25 20.61
C VAL A 175 5.37 6.83 20.99
N GLY A 176 6.35 5.91 20.97
CA GLY A 176 6.15 4.52 21.36
C GLY A 176 5.73 3.58 20.23
N GLU A 177 5.90 2.29 20.51
CA GLU A 177 5.62 1.22 19.53
C GLU A 177 4.13 1.05 19.25
N ASP A 178 3.26 1.27 20.25
CA ASP A 178 1.80 1.14 20.10
C ASP A 178 1.26 2.18 19.12
N GLN A 179 1.66 3.44 19.27
CA GLN A 179 1.27 4.51 18.35
C GLN A 179 1.76 4.26 16.92
N LEU A 180 2.98 3.72 16.79
CA LEU A 180 3.51 3.33 15.49
C LEU A 180 2.72 2.15 14.91
N ALA A 181 2.34 1.17 15.72
CA ALA A 181 1.49 0.07 15.29
C ALA A 181 0.12 0.58 14.83
N ASP A 182 -0.53 1.46 15.58
CA ASP A 182 -1.81 2.07 15.20
C ASP A 182 -1.70 2.84 13.87
N TYR A 183 -0.66 3.64 13.70
CA TYR A 183 -0.38 4.29 12.42
C TYR A 183 -0.26 3.29 11.28
N CYS A 184 0.51 2.21 11.46
CA CYS A 184 0.68 1.18 10.45
C CYS A 184 -0.65 0.45 10.13
N ARG A 185 -1.49 0.21 11.14
CA ARG A 185 -2.84 -0.37 11.00
C ARG A 185 -3.73 0.51 10.15
N HIS A 186 -3.77 1.81 10.41
CA HIS A 186 -4.55 2.76 9.63
C HIS A 186 -4.08 2.81 8.16
N VAL A 187 -2.77 2.88 7.91
CA VAL A 187 -2.22 3.11 6.56
C VAL A 187 -2.23 1.84 5.71
N LEU A 188 -1.87 0.67 6.26
CA LEU A 188 -1.80 -0.59 5.50
C LEU A 188 -2.53 -1.77 6.14
N GLY A 189 -2.91 -1.72 7.43
CA GLY A 189 -3.76 -2.73 8.03
C GLY A 189 -5.12 -2.80 7.33
N ASN A 190 -5.81 -1.67 7.23
CA ASN A 190 -7.11 -1.57 6.54
C ASN A 190 -7.07 -2.07 5.09
N PRO A 191 -6.06 -1.71 4.24
CA PRO A 191 -5.89 -2.30 2.91
C PRO A 191 -5.70 -3.83 2.89
N VAL A 192 -5.03 -4.41 3.88
CA VAL A 192 -4.87 -5.89 3.94
C VAL A 192 -6.17 -6.55 4.37
N VAL A 193 -6.89 -5.99 5.35
CA VAL A 193 -8.26 -6.45 5.73
C VAL A 193 -9.19 -6.38 4.53
N PHE A 194 -9.19 -5.28 3.79
CA PHE A 194 -9.93 -5.14 2.53
C PHE A 194 -9.58 -6.26 1.55
N GLY A 195 -8.28 -6.51 1.32
CA GLY A 195 -7.82 -7.56 0.43
C GLY A 195 -8.32 -8.95 0.85
N ALA A 196 -8.30 -9.27 2.14
CA ALA A 196 -8.82 -10.53 2.68
C ALA A 196 -10.34 -10.66 2.47
N ARG A 197 -11.10 -9.60 2.78
CA ARG A 197 -12.56 -9.55 2.55
C ARG A 197 -12.91 -9.71 1.06
N LEU A 198 -12.18 -9.05 0.18
CA LEU A 198 -12.36 -9.13 -1.27
C LEU A 198 -12.08 -10.56 -1.79
N MET A 199 -11.05 -11.22 -1.25
CA MET A 199 -10.76 -12.61 -1.61
C MET A 199 -11.85 -13.58 -1.12
N ARG A 200 -12.46 -13.34 0.03
CA ARG A 200 -13.61 -14.15 0.49
C ARG A 200 -14.77 -14.01 -0.49
N LEU A 201 -15.12 -12.81 -0.93
CA LEU A 201 -16.15 -12.58 -1.97
C LEU A 201 -15.80 -13.28 -3.30
N GLU A 202 -14.53 -13.24 -3.74
CA GLU A 202 -14.06 -13.93 -4.95
C GLU A 202 -14.37 -15.42 -4.92
N TYR A 203 -14.24 -16.05 -3.74
CA TYR A 203 -14.45 -17.49 -3.55
C TYR A 203 -15.83 -17.84 -2.98
N GLY A 204 -16.78 -16.91 -3.01
CA GLY A 204 -18.17 -17.15 -2.62
C GLY A 204 -18.42 -17.28 -1.12
N ALA A 205 -17.51 -16.76 -0.30
CA ALA A 205 -17.68 -16.70 1.16
C ALA A 205 -18.13 -15.30 1.61
N PRO A 206 -18.81 -15.18 2.77
CA PRO A 206 -19.13 -13.90 3.37
C PRO A 206 -17.86 -13.06 3.62
N PRO A 207 -17.90 -11.72 3.44
CA PRO A 207 -16.71 -10.87 3.55
C PRO A 207 -16.23 -10.64 4.99
N GLU A 208 -17.01 -11.02 6.00
CA GLU A 208 -16.69 -10.84 7.42
C GLU A 208 -15.51 -11.74 7.80
N LEU A 209 -14.54 -11.16 8.48
CA LEU A 209 -13.39 -11.88 9.06
C LEU A 209 -13.69 -12.20 10.52
N SER A 210 -13.19 -13.33 11.03
CA SER A 210 -13.16 -13.55 12.47
C SER A 210 -12.24 -12.52 13.15
N PRO A 211 -12.36 -12.28 14.47
CA PRO A 211 -11.46 -11.40 15.19
C PRO A 211 -9.98 -11.76 14.99
N GLU A 212 -9.64 -13.05 14.96
CA GLU A 212 -8.27 -13.53 14.74
C GLU A 212 -7.80 -13.27 13.31
N GLU A 213 -8.63 -13.55 12.31
CA GLU A 213 -8.32 -13.27 10.90
C GLU A 213 -8.12 -11.77 10.67
N HIS A 214 -8.95 -10.93 11.30
CA HIS A 214 -8.85 -9.48 11.24
C HIS A 214 -7.52 -9.01 11.85
N GLU A 215 -7.19 -9.47 13.05
CA GLU A 215 -5.94 -9.10 13.74
C GLU A 215 -4.71 -9.57 12.95
N ASP A 216 -4.73 -10.75 12.37
CA ASP A 216 -3.65 -11.23 11.52
C ASP A 216 -3.50 -10.38 10.25
N ALA A 217 -4.59 -9.95 9.63
CA ALA A 217 -4.56 -9.05 8.48
C ALA A 217 -3.98 -7.67 8.87
N MET A 218 -4.37 -7.13 10.02
CA MET A 218 -3.80 -5.89 10.57
C MET A 218 -2.29 -6.00 10.78
N ARG A 219 -1.80 -7.08 11.39
CA ARG A 219 -0.36 -7.34 11.59
C ARG A 219 0.41 -7.48 10.29
N VAL A 220 -0.18 -8.06 9.26
CA VAL A 220 0.43 -8.07 7.91
C VAL A 220 0.58 -6.66 7.37
N GLY A 221 -0.43 -5.81 7.53
CA GLY A 221 -0.36 -4.40 7.14
C GLY A 221 0.72 -3.64 7.91
N GLU A 222 0.83 -3.86 9.24
CA GLU A 222 1.92 -3.30 10.05
C GLU A 222 3.29 -3.69 9.48
N MET A 223 3.52 -4.97 9.17
CA MET A 223 4.77 -5.45 8.58
C MET A 223 5.12 -4.73 7.28
N VAL A 224 4.14 -4.58 6.38
CA VAL A 224 4.36 -3.91 5.08
C VAL A 224 4.63 -2.42 5.27
N GLN A 225 3.92 -1.75 6.17
CA GLN A 225 4.15 -0.32 6.44
C GLN A 225 5.48 -0.06 7.13
N LEU A 226 5.90 -0.92 8.05
CA LEU A 226 7.24 -0.86 8.64
C LEU A 226 8.33 -0.94 7.56
N ALA A 227 8.13 -1.75 6.49
CA ALA A 227 9.05 -1.78 5.37
C ALA A 227 9.14 -0.43 4.62
N ASN A 228 7.99 0.24 4.43
CA ASN A 228 7.97 1.57 3.83
C ASN A 228 8.71 2.59 4.70
N ILE A 229 8.45 2.58 6.01
CA ILE A 229 9.11 3.49 6.96
C ILE A 229 10.62 3.26 6.98
N THR A 230 11.11 2.00 7.03
CA THR A 230 12.56 1.72 7.01
C THR A 230 13.26 2.28 5.77
N ARG A 231 12.56 2.31 4.64
CA ARG A 231 13.08 2.88 3.38
C ARG A 231 13.17 4.40 3.46
N ASP A 232 12.17 5.04 4.04
CA ASP A 232 11.92 6.48 3.87
C ASP A 232 12.32 7.33 5.10
N VAL A 233 12.97 6.78 6.13
CA VAL A 233 13.31 7.46 7.41
C VAL A 233 13.87 8.87 7.19
N GLU A 234 14.95 9.02 6.40
CA GLU A 234 15.59 10.33 6.19
C GLU A 234 14.74 11.26 5.32
N LYS A 235 13.94 10.69 4.41
CA LYS A 235 13.02 11.47 3.58
C LYS A 235 11.92 12.10 4.43
N ASP A 236 11.38 11.32 5.35
CA ASP A 236 10.28 11.74 6.21
C ASP A 236 10.77 12.73 7.28
N LEU A 237 11.99 12.56 7.80
CA LEU A 237 12.64 13.56 8.67
C LEU A 237 12.72 14.93 8.00
N ARG A 238 13.14 14.99 6.72
CA ARG A 238 13.17 16.26 5.97
C ARG A 238 11.79 16.91 5.83
N ARG A 239 10.73 16.11 5.87
CA ARG A 239 9.32 16.56 5.85
C ARG A 239 8.80 16.94 7.24
N GLY A 240 9.61 16.82 8.29
CA GLY A 240 9.21 17.08 9.67
C GLY A 240 8.40 15.94 10.29
N ILE A 241 8.61 14.69 9.84
CA ILE A 241 7.92 13.50 10.34
C ILE A 241 8.94 12.50 10.85
N ALA A 242 8.76 12.02 12.08
CA ALA A 242 9.51 10.93 12.67
C ALA A 242 8.58 9.88 13.29
N TYR A 243 8.89 8.62 13.04
CA TYR A 243 8.15 7.47 13.56
C TYR A 243 8.76 6.88 14.85
N ASP A 244 9.67 7.64 15.47
CA ASP A 244 10.35 7.25 16.71
C ASP A 244 10.82 8.49 17.45
N ALA A 245 10.58 8.53 18.74
CA ALA A 245 10.94 9.66 19.61
C ALA A 245 12.46 9.96 19.62
N ALA A 246 13.30 8.95 19.33
CA ALA A 246 14.75 9.14 19.25
C ALA A 246 15.20 10.09 18.12
N LEU A 247 14.33 10.36 17.15
CA LEU A 247 14.58 11.26 16.02
C LEU A 247 13.91 12.64 16.18
N ARG A 248 13.33 12.95 17.33
CA ARG A 248 12.63 14.22 17.58
C ARG A 248 13.49 15.45 17.29
N ASN A 249 14.74 15.43 17.69
CA ASN A 249 15.66 16.55 17.52
C ASN A 249 16.30 16.61 16.12
N ASP A 250 15.95 15.68 15.26
CA ASP A 250 16.48 15.56 13.90
C ASP A 250 15.45 15.97 12.83
N LEU A 251 14.26 16.41 13.24
CA LEU A 251 13.25 16.91 12.30
C LEU A 251 13.81 18.07 11.48
N HIS A 252 13.50 18.06 10.19
CA HIS A 252 13.95 19.03 9.18
C HIS A 252 15.47 19.05 8.93
N ARG A 253 16.25 18.13 9.53
CA ARG A 253 17.68 18.02 9.19
C ARG A 253 17.87 17.53 7.76
N THR A 254 18.79 18.17 7.06
CA THR A 254 19.07 17.92 5.64
C THR A 254 20.44 17.30 5.39
N ASP A 255 21.35 17.31 6.39
CA ASP A 255 22.69 16.73 6.25
C ASP A 255 22.63 15.19 6.36
N PRO A 256 22.78 14.45 5.25
CA PRO A 256 22.74 13.01 5.24
C PRO A 256 24.02 12.36 5.79
N ASP A 257 25.09 13.13 5.95
CA ASP A 257 26.43 12.65 6.29
C ASP A 257 26.78 12.90 7.77
N ASP A 258 25.87 13.53 8.56
CA ASP A 258 26.05 13.66 10.02
C ASP A 258 26.15 12.27 10.68
N PRO A 259 27.32 11.87 11.22
CA PRO A 259 27.52 10.53 11.79
C PRO A 259 26.56 10.22 12.93
N ALA A 260 26.19 11.24 13.73
CA ALA A 260 25.27 11.07 14.85
C ALA A 260 23.83 10.81 14.36
N LEU A 261 23.39 11.50 13.32
CA LEU A 261 22.11 11.26 12.68
C LEU A 261 22.06 9.87 12.05
N VAL A 262 23.10 9.48 11.33
CA VAL A 262 23.21 8.16 10.70
C VAL A 262 23.08 7.05 11.74
N GLU A 263 23.75 7.15 12.90
CA GLU A 263 23.68 6.11 13.94
C GLU A 263 22.30 6.08 14.61
N ARG A 264 21.65 7.23 14.86
CA ARG A 264 20.27 7.26 15.36
C ARG A 264 19.31 6.61 14.36
N CYS A 265 19.42 6.91 13.08
CA CYS A 265 18.62 6.27 12.02
C CYS A 265 18.86 4.75 11.97
N ARG A 266 20.11 4.29 12.18
CA ARG A 266 20.43 2.85 12.30
C ARG A 266 19.72 2.21 13.49
N GLY A 267 19.75 2.87 14.65
CA GLY A 267 19.06 2.41 15.86
C GLY A 267 17.55 2.26 15.64
N VAL A 268 16.91 3.25 15.02
CA VAL A 268 15.50 3.21 14.65
C VAL A 268 15.23 2.05 13.69
N ARG A 269 16.01 1.88 12.63
CA ARG A 269 15.83 0.77 11.68
C ARG A 269 15.96 -0.60 12.34
N ARG A 270 16.86 -0.79 13.31
CA ARG A 270 16.97 -2.04 14.09
C ARG A 270 15.69 -2.34 14.86
N ARG A 271 15.05 -1.31 15.47
CA ARG A 271 13.75 -1.47 16.15
C ARG A 271 12.65 -1.83 15.17
N LEU A 272 12.51 -1.09 14.07
CA LEU A 272 11.50 -1.33 13.03
C LEU A 272 11.62 -2.75 12.45
N LEU A 273 12.87 -3.22 12.24
CA LEU A 273 13.11 -4.57 11.74
C LEU A 273 12.65 -5.64 12.75
N ARG A 274 12.94 -5.47 14.05
CA ARG A 274 12.46 -6.39 15.11
C ARG A 274 10.93 -6.40 15.19
N MET A 275 10.28 -5.24 15.13
CA MET A 275 8.82 -5.16 15.08
C MET A 275 8.25 -5.90 13.87
N ALA A 276 8.85 -5.76 12.69
CA ALA A 276 8.40 -6.44 11.48
C ALA A 276 8.53 -7.96 11.57
N VAL A 277 9.64 -8.46 12.12
CA VAL A 277 9.88 -9.91 12.29
C VAL A 277 8.78 -10.55 13.13
N ALA A 278 8.35 -9.91 14.20
CA ALA A 278 7.28 -10.41 15.08
C ALA A 278 5.91 -10.57 14.36
N ARG A 279 5.75 -9.96 13.18
CA ARG A 279 4.50 -9.99 12.40
C ARG A 279 4.51 -10.99 11.25
N VAL A 280 5.67 -11.52 10.89
CA VAL A 280 5.80 -12.48 9.76
C VAL A 280 4.91 -13.73 9.92
N PRO A 281 4.76 -14.35 11.12
CA PRO A 281 3.87 -15.50 11.29
C PRO A 281 2.41 -15.22 10.89
N SER A 282 1.90 -14.01 11.12
CA SER A 282 0.54 -13.61 10.71
C SER A 282 0.34 -13.69 9.20
N TYR A 283 1.38 -13.43 8.42
CA TYR A 283 1.30 -13.55 6.96
C TYR A 283 0.94 -14.97 6.51
N ARG A 284 1.51 -15.99 7.15
CA ARG A 284 1.19 -17.39 6.87
C ARG A 284 -0.27 -17.68 7.19
N ARG A 285 -0.74 -17.24 8.38
CA ARG A 285 -2.13 -17.47 8.82
C ARG A 285 -3.14 -16.81 7.88
N VAL A 286 -2.88 -15.58 7.44
CA VAL A 286 -3.73 -14.89 6.43
C VAL A 286 -3.80 -15.70 5.12
N VAL A 287 -2.66 -16.15 4.59
CA VAL A 287 -2.63 -16.95 3.35
C VAL A 287 -3.36 -18.27 3.52
N ASP A 288 -3.31 -18.87 4.71
CA ASP A 288 -3.96 -20.15 5.01
C ASP A 288 -5.46 -19.99 5.23
N ALA A 289 -5.91 -18.93 5.90
CA ALA A 289 -7.31 -18.62 6.14
C ALA A 289 -8.11 -18.42 4.84
N LEU A 290 -7.47 -17.92 3.79
CA LEU A 290 -8.11 -17.73 2.49
C LEU A 290 -8.43 -19.04 1.75
N ARG A 291 -7.96 -20.20 2.21
CA ARG A 291 -8.23 -21.54 1.64
C ARG A 291 -8.10 -21.60 0.11
N LEU A 292 -7.09 -20.92 -0.44
CA LEU A 292 -6.92 -20.74 -1.87
C LEU A 292 -6.75 -22.06 -2.63
N PRO A 293 -7.29 -22.19 -3.86
CA PRO A 293 -7.23 -23.41 -4.67
C PRO A 293 -5.77 -23.79 -5.03
N ARG A 294 -5.59 -25.04 -5.54
CA ARG A 294 -4.27 -25.57 -5.91
C ARG A 294 -3.49 -24.60 -6.80
N PHE A 295 -4.12 -24.13 -7.88
CA PHE A 295 -3.56 -23.09 -8.76
C PHE A 295 -4.20 -21.76 -8.42
N SER A 296 -3.43 -20.81 -7.85
CA SER A 296 -4.01 -19.57 -7.34
C SER A 296 -3.17 -18.35 -7.69
N VAL A 297 -3.72 -17.51 -8.53
CA VAL A 297 -3.14 -16.18 -8.83
C VAL A 297 -3.19 -15.26 -7.61
N ALA A 298 -4.18 -15.41 -6.72
CA ALA A 298 -4.24 -14.66 -5.47
C ALA A 298 -3.06 -15.01 -4.56
N ARG A 299 -2.71 -16.30 -4.45
CA ARG A 299 -1.51 -16.73 -3.70
C ARG A 299 -0.22 -16.21 -4.32
N ALA A 300 -0.13 -16.20 -5.66
CA ALA A 300 1.00 -15.59 -6.35
C ALA A 300 1.10 -14.10 -6.06
N SER A 301 -0.02 -13.37 -6.10
CA SER A 301 -0.09 -11.95 -5.74
C SER A 301 0.38 -11.69 -4.30
N ALA A 302 -0.11 -12.47 -3.33
CA ALA A 302 0.31 -12.38 -1.95
C ALA A 302 1.83 -12.59 -1.80
N VAL A 303 2.37 -13.66 -2.40
CA VAL A 303 3.82 -13.90 -2.35
C VAL A 303 4.62 -12.78 -3.02
N LEU A 304 4.14 -12.21 -4.14
CA LEU A 304 4.81 -11.07 -4.78
C LEU A 304 4.84 -9.85 -3.86
N MET A 305 3.77 -9.56 -3.13
CA MET A 305 3.73 -8.49 -2.14
C MET A 305 4.76 -8.73 -1.02
N LEU A 306 4.84 -9.96 -0.51
CA LEU A 306 5.81 -10.35 0.50
C LEU A 306 7.26 -10.19 0.00
N LEU A 307 7.54 -10.54 -1.26
CA LEU A 307 8.86 -10.38 -1.89
C LEU A 307 9.26 -8.91 -2.05
N PHE A 308 8.31 -8.03 -2.36
CA PHE A 308 8.58 -6.58 -2.37
C PHE A 308 8.84 -6.04 -0.97
N THR A 309 8.12 -6.52 0.04
CA THR A 309 8.36 -6.18 1.45
C THR A 309 9.76 -6.64 1.88
N GLU A 310 10.14 -7.88 1.58
CA GLU A 310 11.48 -8.41 1.83
C GLU A 310 12.57 -7.51 1.21
N ARG A 311 12.38 -7.06 -0.03
CA ARG A 311 13.35 -6.20 -0.72
C ARG A 311 13.62 -4.89 0.05
N TYR A 312 12.60 -4.28 0.65
CA TYR A 312 12.77 -3.08 1.47
C TYR A 312 13.51 -3.38 2.77
N PHE A 313 13.20 -4.49 3.43
CA PHE A 313 13.92 -4.91 4.63
C PHE A 313 15.37 -5.34 4.35
N ARG A 314 15.67 -5.91 3.19
CA ARG A 314 17.06 -6.13 2.76
C ARG A 314 17.82 -4.82 2.63
N GLY A 315 17.21 -3.79 2.04
CA GLY A 315 17.78 -2.44 1.99
C GLY A 315 18.02 -1.86 3.39
N CYS A 316 17.09 -2.08 4.32
CA CYS A 316 17.24 -1.71 5.72
C CYS A 316 18.44 -2.43 6.37
N ALA A 317 18.53 -3.74 6.24
CA ALA A 317 19.62 -4.56 6.81
C ALA A 317 21.00 -4.05 6.37
N ARG A 318 21.17 -3.71 5.10
CA ARG A 318 22.43 -3.10 4.60
C ARG A 318 22.75 -1.77 5.27
N ARG A 319 21.76 -0.91 5.43
CA ARG A 319 21.96 0.41 6.06
C ARG A 319 22.32 0.32 7.54
N ILE A 320 21.98 -0.77 8.22
CA ILE A 320 22.39 -1.05 9.60
C ILE A 320 23.68 -1.86 9.70
N GLY A 321 24.40 -2.08 8.59
CA GLY A 321 25.71 -2.73 8.57
C GLY A 321 25.70 -4.25 8.55
N LEU A 322 24.57 -4.88 8.24
CA LEU A 322 24.48 -6.34 8.07
C LEU A 322 24.90 -6.71 6.63
N ALA A 323 26.16 -7.06 6.45
CA ALA A 323 26.81 -7.29 5.15
C ALA A 323 26.34 -8.54 4.40
N SER A 324 25.62 -9.46 5.03
CA SER A 324 25.26 -10.78 4.46
C SER A 324 24.07 -10.75 3.49
N TRP A 325 23.54 -9.60 3.19
CA TRP A 325 22.40 -9.47 2.28
C TRP A 325 22.88 -8.94 0.93
N ASP A 326 23.02 -9.88 -0.03
CA ASP A 326 23.34 -9.57 -1.41
C ASP A 326 22.41 -8.51 -2.02
N GLY A 327 22.87 -7.86 -3.08
CA GLY A 327 22.17 -6.78 -3.77
C GLY A 327 20.71 -7.07 -4.12
N PRO A 328 19.98 -6.14 -4.74
CA PRO A 328 18.59 -6.34 -5.10
C PRO A 328 18.47 -7.53 -6.03
N GLU A 329 17.59 -8.49 -5.66
CA GLU A 329 17.26 -9.63 -6.50
C GLU A 329 16.72 -9.14 -7.85
N ALA A 330 17.15 -9.77 -8.94
CA ALA A 330 16.69 -9.42 -10.29
C ALA A 330 15.16 -9.57 -10.39
N THR A 331 14.50 -8.67 -11.07
CA THR A 331 13.03 -8.69 -11.26
C THR A 331 12.53 -10.02 -11.81
N LEU A 332 13.32 -10.66 -12.70
CA LEU A 332 13.01 -11.98 -13.25
C LEU A 332 13.00 -13.07 -12.15
N ALA A 333 13.94 -13.04 -11.22
CA ALA A 333 13.99 -14.00 -10.12
C ALA A 333 12.77 -13.85 -9.18
N LEU A 334 12.37 -12.62 -8.86
CA LEU A 334 11.13 -12.35 -8.12
C LEU A 334 9.91 -12.91 -8.85
N PHE A 335 9.83 -12.70 -10.15
CA PHE A 335 8.74 -13.23 -10.96
C PHE A 335 8.70 -14.76 -10.96
N LEU A 336 9.83 -15.43 -11.16
CA LEU A 336 9.93 -16.91 -11.13
C LEU A 336 9.52 -17.47 -9.75
N ARG A 337 9.92 -16.84 -8.65
CA ARG A 337 9.51 -17.22 -7.30
C ARG A 337 8.00 -17.05 -7.13
N THR A 338 7.42 -15.97 -7.63
CA THR A 338 5.98 -15.71 -7.64
C THR A 338 5.22 -16.80 -8.41
N MET A 339 5.70 -17.16 -9.59
CA MET A 339 5.08 -18.21 -10.42
C MET A 339 5.15 -19.60 -9.78
N ARG A 340 6.19 -19.91 -9.04
CA ARG A 340 6.24 -21.15 -8.23
C ARG A 340 5.13 -21.17 -7.16
N ALA A 341 4.89 -20.05 -6.51
CA ALA A 341 3.83 -19.94 -5.50
C ALA A 341 2.41 -20.09 -6.10
N TYR A 342 2.22 -19.75 -7.40
CA TYR A 342 0.99 -20.01 -8.12
C TYR A 342 0.60 -21.50 -8.10
N VAL A 343 1.60 -22.39 -8.28
CA VAL A 343 1.39 -23.84 -8.46
C VAL A 343 1.09 -24.53 -7.13
N SER A 344 1.70 -24.10 -6.01
CA SER A 344 1.67 -24.87 -4.76
C SER A 344 1.68 -24.04 -3.50
N ARG A 345 0.74 -24.37 -2.56
CA ARG A 345 0.71 -23.82 -1.20
C ARG A 345 2.03 -24.14 -0.45
N ARG A 346 2.59 -25.33 -0.62
CA ARG A 346 3.85 -25.73 0.03
C ARG A 346 5.00 -24.82 -0.41
N ILE A 347 5.03 -24.40 -1.67
CA ILE A 347 6.06 -23.48 -2.17
C ILE A 347 5.87 -22.08 -1.57
N ALA A 348 4.63 -21.57 -1.49
CA ALA A 348 4.36 -20.31 -0.81
C ALA A 348 4.83 -20.34 0.65
N HIS A 349 4.54 -21.41 1.38
CA HIS A 349 5.02 -21.59 2.78
C HIS A 349 6.55 -21.63 2.89
N ARG A 350 7.24 -22.27 1.92
CA ARG A 350 8.71 -22.26 1.90
C ARG A 350 9.26 -20.84 1.70
N GLU A 351 8.64 -20.06 0.84
CA GLU A 351 9.04 -18.65 0.62
C GLU A 351 8.81 -17.82 1.87
N ILE A 352 7.65 -17.95 2.53
CA ILE A 352 7.35 -17.27 3.80
C ILE A 352 8.40 -17.65 4.85
N SER A 353 8.66 -18.95 5.05
CA SER A 353 9.66 -19.43 6.03
C SER A 353 11.08 -18.97 5.71
N ARG A 354 11.43 -18.84 4.43
CA ARG A 354 12.74 -18.33 4.02
C ARG A 354 12.90 -16.86 4.42
N ILE A 355 11.88 -16.07 4.17
CA ILE A 355 11.88 -14.64 4.51
C ILE A 355 11.89 -14.44 6.02
N GLU A 356 11.09 -15.22 6.76
CA GLU A 356 11.06 -15.21 8.22
C GLU A 356 12.46 -15.49 8.82
N ARG A 357 13.14 -16.53 8.35
CA ARG A 357 14.52 -16.85 8.79
C ARG A 357 15.51 -15.75 8.43
N ALA A 358 15.39 -15.15 7.25
CA ALA A 358 16.24 -14.06 6.82
C ALA A 358 16.05 -12.82 7.73
N PHE A 359 14.80 -12.51 8.10
CA PHE A 359 14.51 -11.40 9.01
C PHE A 359 14.98 -11.68 10.44
N LEU A 360 14.78 -12.89 10.96
CA LEU A 360 15.29 -13.30 12.26
C LEU A 360 16.81 -13.16 12.33
N GLY A 361 17.53 -13.63 11.31
CA GLY A 361 18.99 -13.48 11.22
C GLY A 361 19.39 -12.00 11.19
N ALA A 362 18.68 -11.15 10.44
CA ALA A 362 18.96 -9.72 10.34
C ALA A 362 18.61 -8.95 11.62
N ALA A 363 17.63 -9.40 12.41
CA ALA A 363 17.27 -8.79 13.69
C ALA A 363 18.22 -9.15 14.85
N GLY A 364 19.21 -10.02 14.61
CA GLY A 364 20.16 -10.47 15.64
C GLY A 364 19.59 -11.57 16.54
N GLY A 365 18.52 -12.23 16.12
CA GLY A 365 18.03 -13.45 16.77
C GLY A 365 18.92 -14.63 16.38
N ARG A 366 19.68 -15.16 17.33
CA ARG A 366 20.25 -16.50 17.28
C ARG A 366 19.25 -17.52 17.74
#